data_598898318ef04430c348542971cfde17
#
_entry.id   598898318ef04430c348542971cfde17
#
_cell.length_a   1.000
_cell.length_b   1.000
_cell.length_c   1.000
_cell.angle_alpha   90.00
_cell.angle_beta   90.00
_cell.angle_gamma   90.00
#
_symmetry.space_group_name_H-M   'P 1'
#
loop_
_entity.id
_entity.type
_entity.pdbx_description
1 polymer ?
#
loop_
_entity_poly.entity_id
_entity_poly.type
_entity_poly.pdbx_seq_one_letter_code
_entity_poly.pdbx_strand_id
1 'polypeptide(L)'
;MYKRQVGLLSGGQRQALTLLMATMNKPKLLLLDEHTAALDPKTALKVLTLSAKIVEENHLTTMMITHNMKDAIKYGNRLIMMHEGHIIYDVSGEEKKNLQVSDLLAKFQIASGGEFANDRMILS
;
A
#
# COMPACT_ATOMS: atom_id res chain seq x y z
N MET A 1 -24.78 -18.78 -6.45
CA MET A 1 -24.17 -18.53 -6.75
C MET A 1 -23.31 -18.77 -7.02
N TYR A 2 -23.22 -19.05 -6.98
CA TYR A 2 -22.64 -19.18 -7.28
C TYR A 2 -22.05 -19.95 -8.18
N LYS A 3 -22.53 -20.50 -8.80
CA LYS A 3 -21.99 -21.10 -9.98
C LYS A 3 -21.19 -20.17 -10.83
N ARG A 4 -21.16 -18.93 -10.50
CA ARG A 4 -20.28 -17.97 -11.10
C ARG A 4 -18.86 -18.26 -10.66
N GLN A 5 -18.00 -18.54 -11.59
CA GLN A 5 -16.62 -18.83 -11.31
C GLN A 5 -15.83 -17.57 -11.01
N VAL A 6 -14.74 -17.71 -10.27
CA VAL A 6 -13.88 -16.59 -9.91
C VAL A 6 -13.38 -15.85 -11.16
N GLY A 7 -13.15 -16.56 -12.25
CA GLY A 7 -12.69 -15.95 -13.51
C GLY A 7 -13.68 -14.99 -14.13
N LEU A 8 -14.96 -15.04 -13.74
CA LEU A 8 -15.99 -14.15 -14.27
C LEU A 8 -16.17 -12.90 -13.43
N LEU A 9 -15.47 -12.78 -12.31
CA LEU A 9 -15.56 -11.63 -11.43
C LEU A 9 -14.62 -10.51 -11.92
N SER A 10 -14.97 -9.26 -11.59
CA SER A 10 -14.10 -8.13 -11.86
C SER A 10 -12.80 -8.24 -11.04
N GLY A 11 -11.78 -7.49 -11.43
CA GLY A 11 -10.52 -7.45 -10.70
C GLY A 11 -10.71 -7.06 -9.23
N GLY A 12 -11.57 -6.06 -8.97
CA GLY A 12 -11.86 -5.65 -7.60
C GLY A 12 -12.59 -6.70 -6.80
N GLN A 13 -13.53 -7.40 -7.43
CA GLN A 13 -14.25 -8.50 -6.78
C GLN A 13 -13.32 -9.65 -6.45
N ARG A 14 -12.39 -9.96 -7.34
CA ARG A 14 -11.37 -10.99 -7.08
C ARG A 14 -10.51 -10.62 -5.89
N GLN A 15 -10.06 -9.38 -5.82
CA GLN A 15 -9.24 -8.92 -4.71
C GLN A 15 -10.01 -8.98 -3.39
N ALA A 16 -11.27 -8.58 -3.40
CA ALA A 16 -12.11 -8.65 -2.20
C ALA A 16 -12.29 -10.09 -1.74
N LEU A 17 -12.55 -11.01 -2.66
CA LEU A 17 -12.72 -12.42 -2.35
C LEU A 17 -11.41 -13.02 -1.81
N THR A 18 -10.29 -12.73 -2.45
CA THR A 18 -8.98 -13.21 -2.00
C THR A 18 -8.68 -12.71 -0.58
N LEU A 19 -8.99 -11.44 -0.31
CA LEU A 19 -8.79 -10.86 1.00
C LEU A 19 -9.63 -11.55 2.06
N LEU A 20 -10.92 -11.78 1.77
CA LEU A 20 -11.81 -12.49 2.69
C LEU A 20 -11.28 -13.89 2.99
N MET A 21 -10.86 -14.62 1.95
CA MET A 21 -10.32 -15.96 2.13
C MET A 21 -9.05 -15.95 2.98
N ALA A 22 -8.19 -14.97 2.77
CA ALA A 22 -6.95 -14.85 3.54
C ALA A 22 -7.22 -14.57 5.02
N THR A 23 -8.34 -13.90 5.34
CA THR A 23 -8.65 -13.51 6.71
C THR A 23 -9.51 -14.54 7.46
N MET A 24 -10.05 -15.53 6.77
CA MET A 24 -10.94 -16.53 7.41
C MET A 24 -10.26 -17.31 8.53
N ASN A 25 -8.97 -17.55 8.41
CA ASN A 25 -8.20 -18.28 9.42
C ASN A 25 -7.50 -17.38 10.42
N LYS A 26 -7.80 -16.10 10.42
CA LYS A 26 -7.19 -15.09 11.30
C LYS A 26 -5.68 -15.23 11.35
N PRO A 27 -4.99 -14.89 10.25
CA PRO A 27 -3.54 -15.03 10.19
C PRO A 27 -2.84 -14.13 11.21
N LYS A 28 -1.65 -14.52 11.64
CA LYS A 28 -0.84 -13.68 12.52
C LYS A 28 -0.30 -12.46 11.81
N LEU A 29 -0.09 -12.57 10.49
CA LEU A 29 0.37 -11.48 9.64
C LEU A 29 -0.35 -11.56 8.30
N LEU A 30 -0.97 -10.48 7.90
CA LEU A 30 -1.57 -10.34 6.57
C LEU A 30 -0.64 -9.50 5.71
N LEU A 31 -0.26 -10.04 4.56
CA LEU A 31 0.60 -9.34 3.62
C LEU A 31 -0.21 -8.92 2.40
N LEU A 32 -0.24 -7.62 2.13
CA LEU A 32 -0.93 -7.04 0.98
C LEU A 32 0.12 -6.41 0.07
N ASP A 33 0.52 -7.15 -0.97
CA ASP A 33 1.60 -6.73 -1.85
C ASP A 33 1.01 -6.14 -3.14
N GLU A 34 0.94 -4.80 -3.19
CA GLU A 34 0.42 -4.06 -4.35
C GLU A 34 -0.92 -4.58 -4.86
N HIS A 35 -1.79 -4.94 -3.94
CA HIS A 35 -3.03 -5.65 -4.26
C HIS A 35 -4.04 -4.84 -5.06
N THR A 36 -3.81 -3.54 -5.26
CA THR A 36 -4.68 -2.68 -6.06
C THR A 36 -3.99 -2.12 -7.31
N ALA A 37 -2.76 -2.55 -7.59
CA ALA A 37 -1.93 -1.93 -8.64
C ALA A 37 -2.54 -2.07 -10.04
N ALA A 38 -3.24 -3.17 -10.31
CA ALA A 38 -3.84 -3.43 -11.63
C ALA A 38 -5.28 -2.93 -11.75
N LEU A 39 -5.79 -2.26 -10.73
CA LEU A 39 -7.19 -1.81 -10.70
C LEU A 39 -7.30 -0.33 -11.10
N ASP A 40 -8.45 0.04 -11.67
CA ASP A 40 -8.74 1.45 -11.90
C ASP A 40 -8.87 2.18 -10.56
N PRO A 41 -8.70 3.52 -10.54
CA PRO A 41 -8.69 4.27 -9.28
C PRO A 41 -9.93 4.10 -8.42
N LYS A 42 -11.10 4.05 -9.04
CA LYS A 42 -12.36 3.92 -8.31
C LYS A 42 -12.47 2.55 -7.64
N THR A 43 -12.13 1.50 -8.36
CA THR A 43 -12.14 0.13 -7.84
C THR A 43 -11.05 -0.05 -6.80
N ALA A 44 -9.88 0.49 -7.03
CA ALA A 44 -8.78 0.45 -6.07
C ALA A 44 -9.18 1.07 -4.74
N LEU A 45 -9.87 2.22 -4.78
CA LEU A 45 -10.33 2.87 -3.56
C LEU A 45 -11.29 1.99 -2.77
N LYS A 46 -12.22 1.32 -3.47
CA LYS A 46 -13.17 0.40 -2.82
C LYS A 46 -12.45 -0.76 -2.16
N VAL A 47 -11.48 -1.35 -2.84
CA VAL A 47 -10.71 -2.48 -2.30
C VAL A 47 -9.88 -2.04 -1.09
N LEU A 48 -9.24 -0.89 -1.16
CA LEU A 48 -8.46 -0.36 -0.05
C LEU A 48 -9.35 -0.07 1.17
N THR A 49 -10.51 0.52 0.95
CA THR A 49 -11.46 0.80 2.03
C THR A 49 -11.93 -0.50 2.68
N LEU A 50 -12.26 -1.50 1.87
CA LEU A 50 -12.66 -2.82 2.38
C LEU A 50 -11.52 -3.49 3.13
N SER A 51 -10.30 -3.41 2.61
CA SER A 51 -9.12 -3.98 3.26
C SER A 51 -8.91 -3.37 4.64
N ALA A 52 -8.97 -2.05 4.73
CA ALA A 52 -8.80 -1.35 6.01
C ALA A 52 -9.87 -1.76 7.01
N LYS A 53 -11.10 -1.89 6.56
CA LYS A 53 -12.22 -2.30 7.41
C LYS A 53 -12.03 -3.71 7.96
N ILE A 54 -11.65 -4.65 7.11
CA ILE A 54 -11.43 -6.04 7.51
C ILE A 54 -10.27 -6.14 8.51
N VAL A 55 -9.18 -5.44 8.23
CA VAL A 55 -8.01 -5.41 9.13
C VAL A 55 -8.38 -4.87 10.49
N GLU A 56 -9.14 -3.77 10.52
CA GLU A 56 -9.54 -3.14 11.77
C GLU A 56 -10.51 -4.01 12.56
N GLU A 57 -11.55 -4.55 11.91
CA GLU A 57 -12.56 -5.37 12.57
C GLU A 57 -11.98 -6.66 13.14
N ASN A 58 -10.98 -7.22 12.50
CA ASN A 58 -10.37 -8.49 12.92
C ASN A 58 -9.06 -8.31 13.67
N HIS A 59 -8.64 -7.08 13.93
CA HIS A 59 -7.41 -6.75 14.64
C HIS A 59 -6.19 -7.48 14.05
N LEU A 60 -6.08 -7.43 12.73
CA LEU A 60 -4.99 -8.12 12.02
C LEU A 60 -3.74 -7.27 11.97
N THR A 61 -2.60 -7.91 12.30
CA THR A 61 -1.31 -7.30 12.02
C THR A 61 -1.08 -7.40 10.52
N THR A 62 -0.88 -6.25 9.87
CA THR A 62 -0.88 -6.18 8.41
C THR A 62 0.31 -5.39 7.90
N MET A 63 0.94 -5.91 6.84
CA MET A 63 1.97 -5.20 6.10
C MET A 63 1.45 -4.98 4.68
N MET A 64 1.33 -3.71 4.28
CA MET A 64 0.91 -3.35 2.93
C MET A 64 2.10 -2.78 2.15
N ILE A 65 2.34 -3.32 0.97
CA ILE A 65 3.39 -2.84 0.08
C ILE A 65 2.72 -2.12 -1.07
N THR A 66 3.12 -0.87 -1.31
CA THR A 66 2.53 -0.06 -2.36
C THR A 66 3.54 0.94 -2.91
N HIS A 67 3.42 1.28 -4.18
CA HIS A 67 4.16 2.37 -4.81
C HIS A 67 3.39 3.69 -4.75
N ASN A 68 2.15 3.66 -4.29
CA ASN A 68 1.34 4.87 -4.19
C ASN A 68 1.59 5.55 -2.85
N MET A 69 2.27 6.68 -2.88
CA MET A 69 2.66 7.41 -1.66
C MET A 69 1.46 7.93 -0.88
N LYS A 70 0.39 8.33 -1.58
CA LYS A 70 -0.84 8.78 -0.91
C LYS A 70 -1.46 7.66 -0.09
N ASP A 71 -1.50 6.44 -0.66
CA ASP A 71 -2.05 5.29 0.05
C ASP A 71 -1.17 4.90 1.23
N ALA A 72 0.16 4.96 1.05
CA ALA A 72 1.08 4.65 2.13
C ALA A 72 0.90 5.60 3.32
N ILE A 73 0.63 6.85 3.06
CA ILE A 73 0.39 7.84 4.12
C ILE A 73 -0.97 7.62 4.78
N LYS A 74 -1.98 7.32 3.98
CA LYS A 74 -3.36 7.22 4.46
C LYS A 74 -3.62 5.99 5.32
N TYR A 75 -3.05 4.84 4.94
CA TYR A 75 -3.38 3.57 5.58
C TYR A 75 -2.28 3.13 6.55
N GLY A 76 -2.69 2.47 7.62
CA GLY A 76 -1.76 1.98 8.62
C GLY A 76 -1.30 3.03 9.60
N ASN A 77 -0.58 2.58 10.62
CA ASN A 77 -0.07 3.46 11.68
C ASN A 77 1.44 3.65 11.65
N ARG A 78 2.11 2.96 10.72
CA ARG A 78 3.56 3.07 10.55
C ARG A 78 3.88 3.02 9.05
N LEU A 79 4.76 3.88 8.61
CA LEU A 79 5.19 3.93 7.23
C LEU A 79 6.70 3.70 7.17
N ILE A 80 7.11 2.77 6.32
CA ILE A 80 8.51 2.47 6.08
C ILE A 80 8.79 2.68 4.61
N MET A 81 9.79 3.48 4.29
CA MET A 81 10.23 3.69 2.91
C MET A 81 11.54 2.97 2.69
N MET A 82 11.62 2.22 1.61
CA MET A 82 12.82 1.45 1.28
C MET A 82 13.40 1.89 -0.05
N HIS A 83 14.72 1.81 -0.15
CA HIS A 83 15.43 2.10 -1.38
C HIS A 83 16.69 1.23 -1.42
N GLU A 84 16.85 0.50 -2.52
CA GLU A 84 18.02 -0.38 -2.75
C GLU A 84 18.31 -1.31 -1.57
N GLY A 85 17.25 -1.92 -1.02
CA GLY A 85 17.38 -2.89 0.07
C GLY A 85 17.59 -2.28 1.44
N HIS A 86 17.52 -0.96 1.55
CA HIS A 86 17.72 -0.27 2.83
C HIS A 86 16.47 0.51 3.24
N ILE A 87 16.25 0.60 4.55
CA ILE A 87 15.20 1.45 5.09
C ILE A 87 15.74 2.87 5.14
N ILE A 88 15.12 3.78 4.38
CA ILE A 88 15.55 5.17 4.32
C ILE A 88 14.67 6.11 5.14
N TYR A 89 13.49 5.66 5.54
CA TYR A 89 12.60 6.44 6.37
C TYR A 89 11.65 5.51 7.11
N ASP A 90 11.40 5.80 8.38
CA ASP A 90 10.51 5.02 9.24
C ASP A 90 9.80 6.01 10.17
N VAL A 91 8.48 6.06 10.08
CA VAL A 91 7.69 7.04 10.81
C VAL A 91 6.39 6.40 11.28
N SER A 92 5.92 6.82 12.44
CA SER A 92 4.67 6.30 13.02
C SER A 92 3.96 7.37 13.84
N GLY A 93 2.71 7.09 14.24
CA GLY A 93 1.95 7.93 15.14
C GLY A 93 1.62 9.30 14.57
N GLU A 94 1.78 10.33 15.39
CA GLU A 94 1.44 11.71 15.01
C GLU A 94 2.29 12.24 13.87
N GLU A 95 3.55 11.85 13.82
CA GLU A 95 4.43 12.27 12.72
C GLU A 95 3.91 11.77 11.38
N LYS A 96 3.39 10.52 11.36
CA LYS A 96 2.82 9.97 10.14
C LYS A 96 1.55 10.69 9.73
N LYS A 97 0.73 11.09 10.67
CA LYS A 97 -0.52 11.80 10.39
C LYS A 97 -0.30 13.14 9.70
N ASN A 98 0.84 13.77 9.96
CA ASN A 98 1.18 15.08 9.40
C ASN A 98 1.99 14.99 8.10
N LEU A 99 2.26 13.78 7.62
CA LEU A 99 3.05 13.60 6.41
C LEU A 99 2.30 14.00 5.15
N GLN A 100 3.05 14.53 4.19
CA GLN A 100 2.58 14.82 2.85
C GLN A 100 3.46 14.09 1.84
N VAL A 101 2.95 13.93 0.63
CA VAL A 101 3.71 13.26 -0.45
C VAL A 101 5.03 13.97 -0.69
N SER A 102 5.05 15.31 -0.60
CA SER A 102 6.28 16.08 -0.77
C SER A 102 7.35 15.71 0.25
N ASP A 103 6.95 15.36 1.47
CA ASP A 103 7.90 14.92 2.51
C ASP A 103 8.57 13.62 2.11
N LEU A 104 7.80 12.67 1.57
CA LEU A 104 8.32 11.39 1.12
C LEU A 104 9.24 11.56 -0.08
N LEU A 105 8.88 12.42 -1.02
CA LEU A 105 9.71 12.69 -2.18
C LEU A 105 11.05 13.31 -1.77
N ALA A 106 11.03 14.21 -0.79
CA ALA A 106 12.25 14.82 -0.28
C ALA A 106 13.17 13.78 0.36
N LYS A 107 12.61 12.85 1.15
CA LYS A 107 13.39 11.76 1.76
C LYS A 107 14.00 10.86 0.69
N PHE A 108 13.23 10.54 -0.34
CA PHE A 108 13.72 9.71 -1.43
C PHE A 108 14.87 10.39 -2.18
N GLN A 109 14.76 11.70 -2.44
CA GLN A 109 15.82 12.44 -3.12
C GLN A 109 17.12 12.44 -2.32
N ILE A 110 17.03 12.63 -1.02
CA ILE A 110 18.21 12.62 -0.15
C ILE A 110 18.86 11.23 -0.16
N ALA A 111 18.05 10.18 -0.04
CA ALA A 111 18.55 8.81 0.04
C ALA A 111 19.13 8.32 -1.28
N SER A 112 18.52 8.70 -2.40
CA SER A 112 19.02 8.32 -3.73
C SER A 112 20.26 9.13 -4.14
N GLY A 113 20.57 10.18 -3.40
CA GLY A 113 21.80 10.93 -3.57
C GLY A 113 21.94 11.59 -4.92
N GLY A 114 23.15 11.57 -5.46
CA GLY A 114 23.47 12.23 -6.69
C GLY A 114 22.83 11.64 -7.93
N GLU A 115 22.50 10.35 -7.91
CA GLU A 115 21.91 9.70 -9.09
C GLU A 115 20.61 10.36 -9.51
N PHE A 116 19.67 10.46 -8.57
CA PHE A 116 18.37 11.06 -8.86
C PHE A 116 18.50 12.54 -9.21
N ALA A 117 19.35 13.26 -8.48
CA ALA A 117 19.60 14.67 -8.76
C ALA A 117 20.24 14.85 -10.12
N ASN A 118 21.20 14.00 -10.47
CA ASN A 118 21.86 14.07 -11.78
C ASN A 118 20.90 13.79 -12.92
N ASP A 119 20.03 12.80 -12.77
CA ASP A 119 19.02 12.48 -13.78
C ASP A 119 18.10 13.66 -14.01
N ARG A 120 17.68 14.32 -12.96
CA ARG A 120 16.82 15.50 -13.07
C ARG A 120 17.55 16.65 -13.73
N MET A 121 18.80 16.84 -13.43
CA MET A 121 19.62 17.88 -14.06
C MET A 121 19.81 17.62 -15.55
N ILE A 122 19.95 16.36 -15.92
CA ILE A 122 20.08 15.98 -17.32
C ILE A 122 18.77 16.16 -18.07
N LEU A 123 17.66 15.84 -17.43
CA LEU A 123 16.34 15.88 -18.05
C LEU A 123 15.72 17.28 -18.05
N SER A 124 16.21 18.12 -17.20
CA SER A 124 15.73 19.49 -17.15
C SER A 124 16.61 20.41 -18.00
#